data_2b5f1a7a7a882cd3343af35390cb2bc0
#
_entry.id   2b5f1a7a7a882cd3343af35390cb2bc0
#
_cell.length_a   1.000
_cell.length_b   1.000
_cell.length_c   1.000
_cell.angle_alpha   90.00
_cell.angle_beta   90.00
_cell.angle_gamma   90.00
#
_symmetry.space_group_name_H-M   'P 1'
#
loop_
_entity.id
_entity.type
_entity.pdbx_description
1 polymer ?
#
loop_
_entity_poly.entity_id
_entity_poly.type
_entity_poly.pdbx_seq_one_letter_code
_entity_poly.pdbx_strand_id
1 'polypeptide(L)'
;MAEIFLRPYRPSDFSALLGLFYETVHTVCQRDYTPEQLEAWTGGVDLETWARTFREHYTLVAETGGKIAGFGDIDRDGYLDRLYIHKDFQRIGIAAALCEQLEAAVLVPKITTHASITAKGFFEKRGYQVAK
;
A
#
# COMPACT_ATOMS: atom_id res chain seq x y z
N MET A 1 -6.45 22.77 3.91
CA MET A 1 -5.88 21.40 3.83
C MET A 1 -6.95 20.44 3.36
N ALA A 2 -6.59 19.55 2.47
CA ALA A 2 -7.51 18.53 2.01
C ALA A 2 -7.66 17.44 3.08
N GLU A 3 -8.89 17.00 3.29
CA GLU A 3 -9.14 15.90 4.21
C GLU A 3 -8.82 14.56 3.54
N ILE A 4 -8.44 13.58 4.35
CA ILE A 4 -8.16 12.23 3.90
C ILE A 4 -9.39 11.39 4.24
N PHE A 5 -9.96 10.72 3.22
CA PHE A 5 -11.09 9.82 3.39
C PHE A 5 -10.63 8.40 3.08
N LEU A 6 -10.91 7.48 3.98
CA LEU A 6 -10.63 6.06 3.75
C LEU A 6 -11.95 5.35 3.49
N ARG A 7 -11.96 4.51 2.47
CA ARG A 7 -13.15 3.75 2.12
C ARG A 7 -12.78 2.35 1.66
N PRO A 8 -13.73 1.39 1.71
CA PRO A 8 -13.47 0.05 1.19
C PRO A 8 -13.20 0.07 -0.31
N TYR A 9 -12.38 -0.88 -0.74
CA TYR A 9 -12.11 -1.14 -2.15
C TYR A 9 -13.37 -1.60 -2.88
N ARG A 10 -13.52 -1.16 -4.13
CA ARG A 10 -14.53 -1.65 -5.07
C ARG A 10 -13.85 -2.19 -6.31
N PRO A 11 -14.40 -3.23 -6.97
CA PRO A 11 -13.76 -3.76 -8.19
C PRO A 11 -13.51 -2.71 -9.27
N SER A 12 -14.32 -1.65 -9.33
CA SER A 12 -14.10 -0.55 -10.27
C SER A 12 -12.84 0.25 -9.98
N ASP A 13 -12.23 0.08 -8.81
CA ASP A 13 -10.97 0.77 -8.47
C ASP A 13 -9.75 0.08 -9.06
N PHE A 14 -9.87 -1.16 -9.53
CA PHE A 14 -8.72 -2.00 -9.84
C PHE A 14 -7.72 -1.34 -10.78
N SER A 15 -8.19 -0.81 -11.90
CA SER A 15 -7.31 -0.16 -12.89
C SER A 15 -6.58 1.05 -12.31
N ALA A 16 -7.28 1.86 -11.51
CA ALA A 16 -6.69 3.05 -10.89
C ALA A 16 -5.61 2.65 -9.89
N LEU A 17 -5.83 1.58 -9.11
CA LEU A 17 -4.84 1.12 -8.14
C LEU A 17 -3.62 0.52 -8.82
N LEU A 18 -3.80 -0.20 -9.93
CA LEU A 18 -2.65 -0.70 -10.71
C LEU A 18 -1.80 0.45 -11.23
N GLY A 19 -2.45 1.48 -11.78
CA GLY A 19 -1.74 2.66 -12.29
C GLY A 19 -1.00 3.39 -11.19
N LEU A 20 -1.62 3.54 -10.03
CA LEU A 20 -1.00 4.18 -8.88
C LEU A 20 0.21 3.39 -8.41
N PHE A 21 0.08 2.06 -8.32
CA PHE A 21 1.19 1.18 -7.95
C PHE A 21 2.37 1.34 -8.91
N TYR A 22 2.11 1.24 -10.22
CA TYR A 22 3.16 1.36 -11.23
C TYR A 22 3.88 2.71 -11.11
N GLU A 23 3.11 3.79 -11.06
CA GLU A 23 3.67 5.13 -10.99
C GLU A 23 4.46 5.35 -9.71
N THR A 24 3.95 4.87 -8.57
CA THR A 24 4.62 5.03 -7.29
C THR A 24 5.95 4.29 -7.27
N VAL A 25 5.97 3.04 -7.75
CA VAL A 25 7.21 2.26 -7.80
C VAL A 25 8.25 2.96 -8.66
N HIS A 26 7.85 3.44 -9.84
CA HIS A 26 8.79 4.05 -10.79
C HIS A 26 9.19 5.49 -10.46
N THR A 27 8.52 6.14 -9.50
CA THR A 27 8.88 7.49 -9.07
C THR A 27 9.42 7.53 -7.66
N VAL A 28 8.61 7.11 -6.68
CA VAL A 28 8.98 7.22 -5.26
C VAL A 28 10.13 6.29 -4.91
N CYS A 29 10.17 5.10 -5.51
CA CYS A 29 11.19 4.09 -5.20
C CYS A 29 12.45 4.20 -6.05
N GLN A 30 12.50 5.10 -7.04
CA GLN A 30 13.64 5.16 -7.98
C GLN A 30 14.97 5.49 -7.31
N ARG A 31 14.95 6.07 -6.13
CA ARG A 31 16.16 6.41 -5.40
C ARG A 31 16.82 5.17 -4.80
N ASP A 32 16.05 4.16 -4.48
CA ASP A 32 16.51 3.00 -3.71
C ASP A 32 16.68 1.74 -4.56
N TYR A 33 16.27 1.78 -5.83
CA TYR A 33 16.28 0.61 -6.71
C TYR A 33 16.75 0.99 -8.10
N THR A 34 17.39 0.04 -8.80
CA THR A 34 17.82 0.26 -10.18
C THR A 34 16.62 0.21 -11.13
N PRO A 35 16.73 0.81 -12.35
CA PRO A 35 15.64 0.70 -13.33
C PRO A 35 15.24 -0.75 -13.62
N GLU A 36 16.21 -1.67 -13.69
CA GLU A 36 15.92 -3.09 -13.93
C GLU A 36 15.13 -3.70 -12.77
N GLN A 37 15.45 -3.32 -11.53
CA GLN A 37 14.71 -3.79 -10.37
C GLN A 37 13.28 -3.26 -10.36
N LEU A 38 13.08 -2.01 -10.72
CA LEU A 38 11.74 -1.41 -10.79
C LEU A 38 10.89 -2.10 -11.86
N GLU A 39 11.48 -2.36 -13.03
CA GLU A 39 10.77 -3.05 -14.11
C GLU A 39 10.40 -4.48 -13.70
N ALA A 40 11.31 -5.19 -13.05
CA ALA A 40 11.02 -6.55 -12.57
C ALA A 40 9.90 -6.56 -11.52
N TRP A 41 9.90 -5.56 -10.65
CA TRP A 41 8.89 -5.43 -9.61
C TRP A 41 7.49 -5.28 -10.22
N THR A 42 7.31 -4.28 -11.11
CA THR A 42 6.00 -4.03 -11.70
C THR A 42 5.63 -5.04 -12.77
N GLY A 43 6.62 -5.59 -13.49
CA GLY A 43 6.37 -6.61 -14.50
C GLY A 43 6.02 -7.98 -13.96
N GLY A 44 6.29 -8.22 -12.66
CA GLY A 44 5.99 -9.49 -12.02
C GLY A 44 4.56 -9.61 -11.47
N VAL A 45 3.71 -8.61 -11.71
CA VAL A 45 2.36 -8.62 -11.18
C VAL A 45 1.47 -9.56 -11.97
N ASP A 46 0.81 -10.49 -11.27
CA ASP A 46 -0.22 -11.34 -11.85
C ASP A 46 -1.56 -10.66 -11.59
N LEU A 47 -2.19 -10.18 -12.67
CA LEU A 47 -3.42 -9.40 -12.58
C LEU A 47 -4.57 -10.18 -11.94
N GLU A 48 -4.70 -11.47 -12.26
CA GLU A 48 -5.76 -12.29 -11.67
C GLU A 48 -5.57 -12.44 -10.17
N THR A 49 -4.34 -12.69 -9.73
CA THR A 49 -4.01 -12.81 -8.31
C THR A 49 -4.28 -11.49 -7.58
N TRP A 50 -3.90 -10.36 -8.17
CA TRP A 50 -4.13 -9.05 -7.56
C TRP A 50 -5.63 -8.76 -7.44
N ALA A 51 -6.41 -9.00 -8.50
CA ALA A 51 -7.85 -8.78 -8.45
C ALA A 51 -8.50 -9.65 -7.37
N ARG A 52 -8.09 -10.93 -7.29
CA ARG A 52 -8.63 -11.84 -6.28
C ARG A 52 -8.27 -11.41 -4.86
N THR A 53 -7.00 -11.10 -4.61
CA THR A 53 -6.56 -10.75 -3.26
C THR A 53 -7.09 -9.40 -2.79
N PHE A 54 -7.31 -8.44 -3.70
CA PHE A 54 -7.99 -7.20 -3.33
C PHE A 54 -9.42 -7.48 -2.82
N ARG A 55 -10.10 -8.48 -3.39
CA ARG A 55 -11.44 -8.85 -2.93
C ARG A 55 -11.43 -9.66 -1.65
N GLU A 56 -10.42 -10.53 -1.48
CA GLU A 56 -10.33 -11.42 -0.31
C GLU A 56 -9.77 -10.72 0.92
N HIS A 57 -8.85 -9.79 0.74
CA HIS A 57 -8.25 -9.04 1.84
C HIS A 57 -9.16 -7.89 2.28
N TYR A 58 -8.89 -7.36 3.47
CA TYR A 58 -9.47 -6.09 3.85
C TYR A 58 -8.64 -5.00 3.13
N THR A 59 -9.24 -4.40 2.14
CA THR A 59 -8.58 -3.45 1.25
C THR A 59 -9.23 -2.08 1.39
N LEU A 60 -8.38 -1.07 1.66
CA LEU A 60 -8.83 0.31 1.80
C LEU A 60 -8.23 1.20 0.72
N VAL A 61 -9.03 2.14 0.27
CA VAL A 61 -8.62 3.17 -0.69
C VAL A 61 -8.68 4.51 0.03
N ALA A 62 -7.63 5.30 -0.11
CA ALA A 62 -7.58 6.65 0.45
C ALA A 62 -7.84 7.67 -0.64
N GLU A 63 -8.73 8.62 -0.35
CA GLU A 63 -9.04 9.73 -1.26
C GLU A 63 -8.77 11.05 -0.58
N THR A 64 -8.31 12.02 -1.37
CA THR A 64 -8.18 13.39 -0.93
C THR A 64 -8.48 14.31 -2.11
N GLY A 65 -9.31 15.33 -1.90
CA GLY A 65 -9.72 16.23 -2.97
C GLY A 65 -10.41 15.52 -4.13
N GLY A 66 -11.12 14.41 -3.87
CA GLY A 66 -11.79 13.64 -4.91
C GLY A 66 -10.90 12.74 -5.73
N LYS A 67 -9.62 12.62 -5.36
CA LYS A 67 -8.65 11.79 -6.10
C LYS A 67 -8.20 10.63 -5.24
N ILE A 68 -7.93 9.49 -5.87
CA ILE A 68 -7.33 8.34 -5.18
C ILE A 68 -5.87 8.68 -4.91
N ALA A 69 -5.52 8.71 -3.63
CA ALA A 69 -4.20 9.13 -3.16
C ALA A 69 -3.35 7.96 -2.64
N GLY A 70 -3.97 6.82 -2.37
CA GLY A 70 -3.24 5.66 -1.86
C GLY A 70 -4.15 4.49 -1.61
N PHE A 71 -3.55 3.36 -1.32
CA PHE A 71 -4.31 2.16 -0.95
C PHE A 71 -3.43 1.20 -0.16
N GLY A 72 -4.07 0.27 0.52
CA GLY A 72 -3.38 -0.80 1.21
C GLY A 72 -4.32 -1.94 1.52
N ASP A 73 -3.76 -3.11 1.81
CA ASP A 73 -4.57 -4.26 2.18
C ASP A 73 -3.85 -5.17 3.18
N ILE A 74 -4.66 -5.88 3.96
CA ILE A 74 -4.18 -6.82 4.96
C ILE A 74 -5.03 -8.08 4.87
N ASP A 75 -4.40 -9.26 5.03
CA ASP A 75 -5.14 -10.51 5.05
C ASP A 75 -5.60 -10.82 6.48
N ARG A 76 -6.41 -11.88 6.62
CA ARG A 76 -6.98 -12.24 7.93
C ARG A 76 -5.93 -12.70 8.94
N ASP A 77 -4.77 -13.12 8.47
CA ASP A 77 -3.68 -13.58 9.34
C ASP A 77 -2.80 -12.45 9.83
N GLY A 78 -3.08 -11.23 9.41
CA GLY A 78 -2.33 -10.06 9.85
C GLY A 78 -1.14 -9.72 8.96
N TYR A 79 -1.10 -10.25 7.75
CA TYR A 79 -0.06 -9.87 6.78
C TYR A 79 -0.52 -8.65 5.99
N LEU A 80 0.15 -7.52 6.21
CA LEU A 80 -0.09 -6.29 5.48
C LEU A 80 0.67 -6.41 4.16
N ASP A 81 -0.07 -6.65 3.08
CA ASP A 81 0.49 -7.08 1.80
C ASP A 81 0.92 -5.90 0.94
N ARG A 82 0.08 -4.88 0.84
CA ARG A 82 0.35 -3.74 -0.04
C ARG A 82 0.07 -2.44 0.70
N LEU A 83 0.90 -1.42 0.40
CA LEU A 83 0.71 -0.08 0.90
C LEU A 83 1.44 0.87 -0.05
N TYR A 84 0.67 1.59 -0.87
CA TYR A 84 1.22 2.48 -1.87
C TYR A 84 0.53 3.83 -1.81
N ILE A 85 1.33 4.90 -1.76
CA ILE A 85 0.85 6.28 -1.70
C ILE A 85 1.30 7.01 -2.96
N HIS A 86 0.37 7.65 -3.64
CA HIS A 86 0.63 8.40 -4.85
C HIS A 86 1.74 9.44 -4.64
N LYS A 87 2.58 9.61 -5.64
CA LYS A 87 3.76 10.49 -5.56
C LYS A 87 3.44 11.92 -5.15
N ASP A 88 2.26 12.42 -5.52
CA ASP A 88 1.85 13.80 -5.21
C ASP A 88 1.23 13.95 -3.82
N PHE A 89 1.06 12.86 -3.09
CA PHE A 89 0.39 12.86 -1.79
C PHE A 89 1.26 12.26 -0.69
N GLN A 90 2.58 12.31 -0.88
CA GLN A 90 3.52 11.79 0.10
C GLN A 90 3.58 12.69 1.34
N ARG A 91 3.89 12.08 2.49
CA ARG A 91 4.21 12.78 3.74
C ARG A 91 3.09 13.65 4.30
N ILE A 92 1.85 13.31 4.01
CA ILE A 92 0.71 14.03 4.60
C ILE A 92 -0.14 13.13 5.51
N GLY A 93 0.39 11.95 5.87
CA GLY A 93 -0.25 11.08 6.85
C GLY A 93 -1.15 10.00 6.29
N ILE A 94 -1.21 9.82 4.96
CA ILE A 94 -2.08 8.82 4.35
C ILE A 94 -1.64 7.41 4.71
N ALA A 95 -0.33 7.12 4.64
CA ALA A 95 0.17 5.78 4.96
C ALA A 95 -0.15 5.43 6.42
N ALA A 96 0.05 6.37 7.35
CA ALA A 96 -0.25 6.15 8.76
C ALA A 96 -1.75 5.90 8.98
N ALA A 97 -2.60 6.67 8.30
CA ALA A 97 -4.05 6.50 8.42
C ALA A 97 -4.50 5.14 7.89
N LEU A 98 -3.97 4.72 6.75
CA LEU A 98 -4.27 3.39 6.19
C LEU A 98 -3.81 2.28 7.13
N CYS A 99 -2.58 2.35 7.62
CA CYS A 99 -2.04 1.33 8.52
C CYS A 99 -2.85 1.22 9.80
N GLU A 100 -3.25 2.34 10.37
CA GLU A 100 -4.04 2.33 11.61
C GLU A 100 -5.33 1.55 11.42
N GLN A 101 -6.06 1.79 10.34
CA GLN A 101 -7.31 1.08 10.10
C GLN A 101 -7.11 -0.36 9.66
N LEU A 102 -6.08 -0.63 8.86
CA LEU A 102 -5.80 -1.99 8.43
C LEU A 102 -5.39 -2.87 9.61
N GLU A 103 -4.52 -2.35 10.47
CA GLU A 103 -4.08 -3.09 11.67
C GLU A 103 -5.24 -3.36 12.61
N ALA A 104 -6.15 -2.40 12.76
CA ALA A 104 -7.31 -2.54 13.63
C ALA A 104 -8.36 -3.51 13.07
N ALA A 105 -8.32 -3.81 11.78
CA ALA A 105 -9.32 -4.65 11.13
C ALA A 105 -9.16 -6.13 11.43
N VAL A 106 -8.00 -6.55 11.93
CA VAL A 106 -7.72 -7.96 12.18
C VAL A 106 -7.48 -8.20 13.67
N LEU A 107 -7.93 -9.36 14.16
CA LEU A 107 -7.80 -9.73 15.56
C LEU A 107 -6.71 -10.79 15.69
N VAL A 108 -5.46 -10.37 15.53
CA VAL A 108 -4.31 -11.26 15.60
C VAL A 108 -3.28 -10.63 16.53
N PRO A 109 -2.44 -11.45 17.20
CA PRO A 109 -1.44 -10.91 18.12
C PRO A 109 -0.26 -10.25 17.42
N LYS A 110 -0.12 -10.43 16.11
CA LYS A 110 1.07 -9.96 15.41
C LYS A 110 0.72 -9.56 13.97
N ILE A 111 1.16 -8.36 13.58
CA ILE A 111 1.04 -7.86 12.21
C ILE A 111 2.41 -7.99 11.55
N THR A 112 2.44 -8.54 10.35
CA THR A 112 3.68 -8.69 9.59
C THR A 112 3.57 -7.98 8.24
N THR A 113 4.72 -7.65 7.65
CA THR A 113 4.78 -7.06 6.32
C THR A 113 6.17 -7.29 5.72
N HIS A 114 6.27 -7.27 4.40
CA HIS A 114 7.55 -7.23 3.69
C HIS A 114 7.75 -5.81 3.16
N ALA A 115 8.47 -4.99 3.93
CA ALA A 115 8.70 -3.61 3.55
C ALA A 115 9.78 -3.49 2.48
N SER A 116 9.54 -2.64 1.48
CA SER A 116 10.57 -2.25 0.53
C SER A 116 11.65 -1.43 1.24
N ILE A 117 12.80 -1.25 0.59
CA ILE A 117 13.85 -0.38 1.11
C ILE A 117 13.28 1.02 1.36
N THR A 118 12.48 1.52 0.42
CA THR A 118 11.86 2.85 0.51
C THR A 118 10.92 2.98 1.71
N ALA A 119 10.18 1.93 2.02
CA ALA A 119 9.17 1.96 3.09
C ALA A 119 9.69 1.56 4.46
N LYS A 120 10.90 1.00 4.54
CA LYS A 120 11.45 0.46 5.79
C LYS A 120 11.41 1.45 6.94
N GLY A 121 11.86 2.68 6.70
CA GLY A 121 11.90 3.71 7.73
C GLY A 121 10.53 4.06 8.27
N PHE A 122 9.52 4.10 7.41
CA PHE A 122 8.15 4.35 7.82
C PHE A 122 7.67 3.28 8.80
N PHE A 123 7.88 2.00 8.47
CA PHE A 123 7.43 0.91 9.34
C PHE A 123 8.20 0.87 10.65
N GLU A 124 9.52 1.14 10.62
CA GLU A 124 10.30 1.19 11.85
C GLU A 124 9.80 2.27 12.80
N LYS A 125 9.43 3.43 12.28
CA LYS A 125 8.88 4.51 13.11
C LYS A 125 7.53 4.14 13.71
N ARG A 126 6.77 3.25 13.07
CA ARG A 126 5.50 2.76 13.62
C ARG A 126 5.70 1.65 14.64
N GLY A 127 6.94 1.24 14.91
CA GLY A 127 7.21 0.20 15.89
C GLY A 127 7.41 -1.19 15.31
N TYR A 128 7.41 -1.32 13.99
CA TYR A 128 7.72 -2.60 13.36
C TYR A 128 9.19 -2.93 13.54
N GLN A 129 9.48 -4.18 13.78
CA GLN A 129 10.85 -4.65 13.97
C GLN A 129 11.21 -5.66 12.91
N VAL A 130 12.50 -5.68 12.52
CA VAL A 130 13.00 -6.64 11.55
C VAL A 130 12.89 -8.04 12.14
N ALA A 131 12.21 -8.93 11.43
CA ALA A 131 12.13 -10.34 11.81
C ALA A 131 13.35 -11.07 11.25
N LYS A 132 13.82 -12.03 12.01
CA LYS A 132 14.94 -12.86 11.58
C LYS A 132 14.47 -14.19 11.01
#